data_cc226ba8ab3fe0ca47a09c72476f8fed
#
_entry.id   cc226ba8ab3fe0ca47a09c72476f8fed
#
_cell.length_a   1.000
_cell.length_b   1.000
_cell.length_c   1.000
_cell.angle_alpha   90.00
_cell.angle_beta   90.00
_cell.angle_gamma   90.00
#
_symmetry.space_group_name_H-M   'P 1'
#
loop_
_entity.id
_entity.type
_entity.pdbx_description
1 polymer ?
#
loop_
_entity_poly.entity_id
_entity_poly.type
_entity_poly.pdbx_seq_one_letter_code
_entity_poly.pdbx_strand_id
1 'polypeptide(L)'
;IGDEVYIRLAYETDLPLGRAPSFLDIAKPDDRVIVVNSFSKSWSMTGWRLGWITHPADAGEAFEKLVEYNIANPTTFVQYAGVVAIRDGEDFVTETVERYRRNRDILVQRLGAMKRVTLSRPEGAFYAFFAVDGMTDSVAFAQKLIDDVGVGLAPGLAFSQDGEGWMRLCFAADTA
;
A
#
# COMPACT_ATOMS: atom_id res chain seq x y z
N ILE A 1 5.92 10.47 12.20
CA ILE A 1 6.28 9.25 11.47
C ILE A 1 5.43 9.18 10.22
N GLY A 2 6.06 9.05 9.05
CA GLY A 2 5.41 8.81 7.77
C GLY A 2 5.51 7.33 7.38
N ASP A 3 4.39 6.67 7.14
CA ASP A 3 4.36 5.35 6.54
C ASP A 3 4.22 5.53 5.02
N GLU A 4 5.33 5.32 4.31
CA GLU A 4 5.41 5.55 2.87
C GLU A 4 5.61 4.24 2.08
N VAL A 5 5.14 3.11 2.62
CA VAL A 5 5.34 1.78 1.99
C VAL A 5 4.70 1.67 0.60
N TYR A 6 3.76 2.55 0.24
CA TYR A 6 3.11 2.62 -1.07
C TYR A 6 3.65 3.74 -1.97
N ILE A 7 4.70 4.45 -1.57
CA ILE A 7 5.18 5.66 -2.26
C ILE A 7 5.40 5.47 -3.76
N ARG A 8 5.84 4.28 -4.20
CA ARG A 8 6.10 3.96 -5.61
C ARG A 8 4.85 3.49 -6.38
N LEU A 9 3.71 3.34 -5.70
CA LEU A 9 2.45 2.91 -6.30
C LEU A 9 1.51 4.12 -6.44
N ALA A 10 1.92 5.14 -7.17
CA ALA A 10 1.11 6.32 -7.51
C ALA A 10 0.78 6.30 -9.01
N TYR A 11 -0.40 6.79 -9.37
CA TYR A 11 -0.93 6.63 -10.73
C TYR A 11 -0.84 7.90 -11.57
N GLU A 12 -1.13 9.05 -10.98
CA GLU A 12 -1.09 10.36 -11.64
C GLU A 12 -0.11 11.26 -10.87
N THR A 13 1.16 11.25 -11.24
CA THR A 13 2.19 12.04 -10.60
C THR A 13 3.28 12.42 -11.60
N ASP A 14 3.76 13.65 -11.50
CA ASP A 14 4.91 14.16 -12.28
C ASP A 14 6.23 14.07 -11.48
N LEU A 15 6.19 13.48 -10.29
CA LEU A 15 7.38 13.33 -9.46
C LEU A 15 8.33 12.25 -10.02
N PRO A 16 9.64 12.38 -9.77
CA PRO A 16 10.64 11.43 -10.26
C PRO A 16 10.27 9.99 -9.91
N LEU A 17 10.55 9.07 -10.81
CA LEU A 17 10.24 7.64 -10.69
C LEU A 17 8.75 7.33 -10.50
N GLY A 18 7.84 8.24 -10.85
CA GLY A 18 6.40 8.04 -10.68
C GLY A 18 5.97 7.83 -9.23
N ARG A 19 6.65 8.46 -8.26
CA ARG A 19 6.33 8.31 -6.84
C ARG A 19 5.27 9.30 -6.34
N ALA A 20 4.65 8.98 -5.23
CA ALA A 20 3.84 9.93 -4.47
C ALA A 20 4.72 10.98 -3.76
N PRO A 21 4.15 12.12 -3.30
CA PRO A 21 4.85 13.04 -2.41
C PRO A 21 5.32 12.35 -1.13
N SER A 22 6.49 12.77 -0.63
CA SER A 22 7.10 12.29 0.61
C SER A 22 7.22 13.40 1.63
N PHE A 23 7.17 13.07 2.92
CA PHE A 23 7.58 14.02 3.96
C PHE A 23 9.03 14.47 3.81
N LEU A 24 9.88 13.64 3.20
CA LEU A 24 11.28 14.00 2.94
C LEU A 24 11.44 15.10 1.88
N ASP A 25 10.43 15.38 1.06
CA ASP A 25 10.48 16.47 0.07
C ASP A 25 10.47 17.86 0.72
N ILE A 26 9.91 17.95 1.93
CA ILE A 26 9.77 19.20 2.68
C ILE A 26 10.55 19.23 3.99
N ALA A 27 11.05 18.07 4.45
CA ALA A 27 11.81 17.96 5.69
C ALA A 27 13.16 18.66 5.57
N LYS A 28 13.56 19.33 6.65
CA LYS A 28 14.90 19.90 6.83
C LYS A 28 15.77 18.90 7.61
N PRO A 29 17.11 19.03 7.54
CA PRO A 29 18.03 18.14 8.25
C PRO A 29 17.77 18.00 9.76
N ASP A 30 17.27 19.07 10.39
CA ASP A 30 17.02 19.10 11.85
C ASP A 30 15.57 18.70 12.22
N ASP A 31 14.72 18.42 11.24
CA ASP A 31 13.34 18.03 11.51
C ASP A 31 13.28 16.61 12.09
N ARG A 32 12.40 16.41 13.07
CA ARG A 32 12.16 15.13 13.73
C ARG A 32 11.22 14.26 12.91
N VAL A 33 11.61 13.96 11.67
CA VAL A 33 10.86 13.12 10.73
C VAL A 33 11.45 11.72 10.67
N ILE A 34 10.58 10.72 10.77
CA ILE A 34 10.91 9.32 10.53
C ILE A 34 10.02 8.85 9.39
N VAL A 35 10.62 8.32 8.33
CA VAL A 35 9.89 7.75 7.19
C VAL A 35 10.19 6.26 7.11
N VAL A 36 9.12 5.46 7.03
CA VAL A 36 9.18 3.99 6.91
C VAL A 36 8.87 3.59 5.48
N ASN A 37 9.73 2.79 4.90
CA ASN A 37 9.59 2.26 3.55
C ASN A 37 9.76 0.73 3.53
N SER A 38 9.29 0.08 2.46
CA SER A 38 9.33 -1.37 2.36
C SER A 38 9.49 -1.84 0.92
N PHE A 39 10.16 -2.96 0.75
CA PHE A 39 10.20 -3.70 -0.52
C PHE A 39 8.89 -4.46 -0.81
N SER A 40 8.05 -4.62 0.20
CA SER A 40 6.84 -5.48 0.13
C SER A 40 5.88 -5.11 -0.98
N LYS A 41 5.66 -3.81 -1.25
CA LYS A 41 4.59 -3.36 -2.14
C LYS A 41 5.10 -3.07 -3.54
N SER A 42 6.09 -2.20 -3.68
CA SER A 42 6.62 -1.76 -4.97
C SER A 42 7.31 -2.89 -5.74
N TRP A 43 8.04 -3.75 -5.05
CA TRP A 43 8.76 -4.88 -5.65
C TRP A 43 8.07 -6.24 -5.45
N SER A 44 6.81 -6.26 -4.96
CA SER A 44 6.07 -7.49 -4.66
C SER A 44 6.80 -8.47 -3.73
N MET A 45 7.64 -7.95 -2.83
CA MET A 45 8.51 -8.71 -1.93
C MET A 45 7.90 -8.87 -0.53
N THR A 46 6.60 -9.17 -0.42
CA THR A 46 5.91 -9.25 0.88
C THR A 46 6.48 -10.33 1.81
N GLY A 47 6.84 -11.47 1.27
CA GLY A 47 7.41 -12.60 2.01
C GLY A 47 8.88 -12.43 2.40
N TRP A 48 9.60 -11.49 1.81
CA TRP A 48 11.02 -11.26 2.05
C TRP A 48 11.30 -10.50 3.36
N ARG A 49 10.30 -9.84 3.93
CA ARG A 49 10.37 -9.12 5.21
C ARG A 49 11.50 -8.09 5.26
N LEU A 50 11.65 -7.27 4.22
CA LEU A 50 12.69 -6.26 4.07
C LEU A 50 12.08 -4.86 3.89
N GLY A 51 12.69 -3.87 4.56
CA GLY A 51 12.34 -2.46 4.48
C GLY A 51 13.45 -1.61 5.06
N TRP A 52 13.23 -0.31 5.12
CA TRP A 52 14.18 0.62 5.73
C TRP A 52 13.47 1.79 6.40
N ILE A 53 14.19 2.47 7.28
CA ILE A 53 13.75 3.68 7.95
C ILE A 53 14.72 4.80 7.57
N THR A 54 14.17 5.96 7.19
CA THR A 54 14.92 7.21 7.13
C THR A 54 14.62 8.00 8.40
N HIS A 55 15.64 8.45 9.10
CA HIS A 55 15.50 9.06 10.43
C HIS A 55 16.52 10.18 10.64
N PRO A 56 16.35 11.08 11.63
CA PRO A 56 17.37 12.06 12.02
C PRO A 56 18.67 11.38 12.44
N ALA A 57 19.80 11.99 12.13
CA ALA A 57 21.13 11.39 12.35
C ALA A 57 21.39 10.97 13.81
N ASP A 58 20.88 11.75 14.78
CA ASP A 58 21.03 11.49 16.21
C ASP A 58 20.17 10.33 16.75
N ALA A 59 19.25 9.79 15.95
CA ALA A 59 18.45 8.64 16.31
C ALA A 59 19.05 7.28 15.88
N GLY A 60 20.15 7.30 15.12
CA GLY A 60 20.74 6.10 14.51
C GLY A 60 21.13 5.03 15.53
N GLU A 61 21.85 5.39 16.59
CA GLU A 61 22.26 4.45 17.65
C GLU A 61 21.06 3.80 18.35
N ALA A 62 19.98 4.54 18.57
CA ALA A 62 18.77 4.00 19.19
C ALA A 62 18.09 2.97 18.28
N PHE A 63 17.98 3.26 16.98
CA PHE A 63 17.40 2.32 16.00
C PHE A 63 18.28 1.09 15.81
N GLU A 64 19.60 1.23 15.77
CA GLU A 64 20.53 0.10 15.69
C GLU A 64 20.32 -0.88 16.85
N LYS A 65 20.29 -0.36 18.09
CA LYS A 65 20.00 -1.16 19.28
C LYS A 65 18.63 -1.82 19.24
N LEU A 66 17.60 -1.09 18.81
CA LEU A 66 16.24 -1.64 18.69
C LEU A 66 16.18 -2.79 17.67
N VAL A 67 16.85 -2.67 16.53
CA VAL A 67 16.93 -3.73 15.52
C VAL A 67 17.70 -4.93 16.07
N GLU A 68 18.86 -4.70 16.71
CA GLU A 68 19.67 -5.75 17.32
C GLU A 68 18.88 -6.59 18.33
N TYR A 69 18.19 -5.93 19.27
CA TYR A 69 17.43 -6.62 20.31
C TYR A 69 16.10 -7.22 19.84
N ASN A 70 15.54 -6.74 18.72
CA ASN A 70 14.27 -7.24 18.20
C ASN A 70 14.47 -8.42 17.23
N ILE A 71 15.36 -8.29 16.24
CA ILE A 71 15.51 -9.26 15.14
C ILE A 71 16.99 -9.58 14.82
N ALA A 72 17.95 -9.06 15.58
CA ALA A 72 19.37 -9.02 15.30
C ALA A 72 19.69 -8.22 14.02
N ASN A 73 19.29 -8.71 12.86
CA ASN A 73 19.38 -8.01 11.56
C ASN A 73 18.44 -8.67 10.53
N PRO A 74 18.10 -8.00 9.43
CA PRO A 74 17.47 -8.67 8.29
C PRO A 74 18.35 -9.78 7.74
N THR A 75 17.75 -10.88 7.31
CA THR A 75 18.49 -12.04 6.76
C THR A 75 19.44 -11.62 5.63
N THR A 76 20.69 -12.03 5.68
CA THR A 76 21.74 -11.53 4.78
C THR A 76 21.41 -11.69 3.30
N PHE A 77 20.96 -12.86 2.85
CA PHE A 77 20.63 -13.06 1.44
C PHE A 77 19.42 -12.20 0.98
N VAL A 78 18.51 -11.84 1.90
CA VAL A 78 17.40 -10.92 1.62
C VAL A 78 17.91 -9.50 1.38
N GLN A 79 18.96 -9.08 2.10
CA GLN A 79 19.59 -7.77 1.87
C GLN A 79 20.21 -7.69 0.47
N TYR A 80 20.89 -8.75 0.00
CA TYR A 80 21.39 -8.82 -1.37
C TYR A 80 20.26 -8.76 -2.41
N ALA A 81 19.15 -9.44 -2.15
CA ALA A 81 17.97 -9.34 -3.02
C ALA A 81 17.42 -7.91 -3.06
N GLY A 82 17.41 -7.20 -1.94
CA GLY A 82 17.03 -5.78 -1.88
C GLY A 82 17.94 -4.89 -2.74
N VAL A 83 19.25 -5.13 -2.74
CA VAL A 83 20.18 -4.41 -3.61
C VAL A 83 19.85 -4.62 -5.09
N VAL A 84 19.56 -5.86 -5.49
CA VAL A 84 19.15 -6.18 -6.87
C VAL A 84 17.81 -5.49 -7.22
N ALA A 85 16.85 -5.53 -6.30
CA ALA A 85 15.54 -4.89 -6.50
C ALA A 85 15.67 -3.37 -6.76
N ILE A 86 16.53 -2.67 -6.00
CA ILE A 86 16.75 -1.23 -6.20
C ILE A 86 17.52 -0.96 -7.49
N ARG A 87 18.54 -1.74 -7.80
CA ARG A 87 19.43 -1.48 -8.93
C ARG A 87 18.78 -1.85 -10.26
N ASP A 88 18.08 -2.98 -10.32
CA ASP A 88 17.67 -3.62 -11.56
C ASP A 88 16.12 -3.81 -11.66
N GLY A 89 15.35 -3.43 -10.63
CA GLY A 89 13.92 -3.71 -10.53
C GLY A 89 13.00 -2.59 -10.99
N GLU A 90 13.49 -1.52 -11.62
CA GLU A 90 12.66 -0.37 -11.99
C GLU A 90 11.63 -0.70 -13.06
N ASP A 91 11.99 -1.48 -14.07
CA ASP A 91 11.07 -1.91 -15.12
C ASP A 91 9.91 -2.72 -14.53
N PHE A 92 10.21 -3.62 -13.59
CA PHE A 92 9.18 -4.40 -12.87
C PHE A 92 8.21 -3.50 -12.11
N VAL A 93 8.72 -2.47 -11.42
CA VAL A 93 7.85 -1.52 -10.69
C VAL A 93 6.96 -0.77 -11.66
N THR A 94 7.51 -0.27 -12.77
CA THR A 94 6.77 0.45 -13.81
C THR A 94 5.66 -0.39 -14.41
N GLU A 95 5.95 -1.63 -14.81
CA GLU A 95 4.96 -2.56 -15.35
C GLU A 95 3.86 -2.90 -14.34
N THR A 96 4.24 -3.05 -13.07
CA THR A 96 3.29 -3.34 -11.98
C THR A 96 2.35 -2.17 -11.73
N VAL A 97 2.87 -0.94 -11.68
CA VAL A 97 2.06 0.29 -11.54
C VAL A 97 1.08 0.43 -12.70
N GLU A 98 1.55 0.20 -13.94
CA GLU A 98 0.71 0.27 -15.14
C GLU A 98 -0.42 -0.80 -15.12
N ARG A 99 -0.11 -2.01 -14.67
CA ARG A 99 -1.13 -3.07 -14.48
C ARG A 99 -2.16 -2.67 -13.45
N TYR A 100 -1.74 -2.16 -12.29
CA TYR A 100 -2.66 -1.72 -11.24
C TYR A 100 -3.48 -0.50 -11.66
N ARG A 101 -2.92 0.41 -12.43
CA ARG A 101 -3.65 1.54 -13.01
C ARG A 101 -4.79 1.07 -13.91
N ARG A 102 -4.53 0.10 -14.80
CA ARG A 102 -5.58 -0.50 -15.65
C ARG A 102 -6.66 -1.19 -14.81
N ASN A 103 -6.27 -1.96 -13.81
CA ASN A 103 -7.22 -2.64 -12.93
C ASN A 103 -8.09 -1.65 -12.15
N ARG A 104 -7.48 -0.58 -11.63
CA ARG A 104 -8.20 0.53 -10.99
C ARG A 104 -9.25 1.14 -11.93
N ASP A 105 -8.86 1.44 -13.14
CA ASP A 105 -9.76 2.11 -14.10
C ASP A 105 -10.96 1.22 -14.46
N ILE A 106 -10.73 -0.08 -14.67
CA ILE A 106 -11.80 -1.07 -14.85
C ILE A 106 -12.72 -1.10 -13.62
N LEU A 107 -12.15 -1.16 -12.42
CA LEU A 107 -12.89 -1.20 -11.18
C LEU A 107 -13.74 0.05 -10.99
N VAL A 108 -13.14 1.23 -11.15
CA VAL A 108 -13.83 2.53 -11.00
C VAL A 108 -14.98 2.63 -11.99
N GLN A 109 -14.79 2.22 -13.24
CA GLN A 109 -15.83 2.20 -14.24
C GLN A 109 -16.99 1.27 -13.84
N ARG A 110 -16.68 0.04 -13.40
CA ARG A 110 -17.70 -0.96 -13.07
C ARG A 110 -18.44 -0.64 -11.78
N LEU A 111 -17.74 -0.32 -10.70
CA LEU A 111 -18.35 0.02 -9.41
C LEU A 111 -19.08 1.38 -9.49
N GLY A 112 -18.51 2.36 -10.18
CA GLY A 112 -19.13 3.68 -10.36
C GLY A 112 -20.43 3.65 -11.19
N ALA A 113 -20.67 2.60 -11.97
CA ALA A 113 -21.93 2.39 -12.66
C ALA A 113 -23.04 1.82 -11.76
N MET A 114 -22.71 1.36 -10.55
CA MET A 114 -23.66 0.76 -9.62
C MET A 114 -24.36 1.86 -8.79
N LYS A 115 -25.68 1.96 -8.87
CA LYS A 115 -26.47 3.05 -8.23
C LYS A 115 -26.33 3.14 -6.71
N ARG A 116 -25.98 2.01 -6.04
CA ARG A 116 -25.85 1.91 -4.59
C ARG A 116 -24.41 2.02 -4.10
N VAL A 117 -23.45 2.25 -4.99
CA VAL A 117 -22.02 2.30 -4.65
C VAL A 117 -21.53 3.74 -4.75
N THR A 118 -20.89 4.21 -3.69
CA THR A 118 -20.14 5.47 -3.67
C THR A 118 -18.66 5.14 -3.55
N LEU A 119 -17.89 5.57 -4.56
CA LEU A 119 -16.47 5.28 -4.68
C LEU A 119 -15.71 6.54 -5.05
N SER A 120 -14.63 6.84 -4.31
CA SER A 120 -13.59 7.78 -4.73
C SER A 120 -12.54 7.05 -5.58
N ARG A 121 -12.12 7.66 -6.70
CA ARG A 121 -11.07 7.09 -7.55
C ARG A 121 -9.74 7.03 -6.80
N PRO A 122 -9.12 5.86 -6.61
CA PRO A 122 -7.83 5.76 -5.96
C PRO A 122 -6.71 6.42 -6.79
N GLU A 123 -5.88 7.22 -6.16
CA GLU A 123 -4.73 7.89 -6.79
C GLU A 123 -3.42 7.12 -6.58
N GLY A 124 -3.44 6.11 -5.71
CA GLY A 124 -2.28 5.26 -5.43
C GLY A 124 -2.66 3.95 -4.74
N ALA A 125 -1.66 3.18 -4.36
CA ALA A 125 -1.78 1.83 -3.79
C ALA A 125 -2.55 0.87 -4.73
N PHE A 126 -3.20 -0.15 -4.18
CA PHE A 126 -3.98 -1.12 -4.95
C PHE A 126 -5.28 -1.49 -4.23
N TYR A 127 -5.86 -0.51 -3.54
CA TYR A 127 -7.12 -0.68 -2.82
C TYR A 127 -8.15 0.34 -3.29
N ALA A 128 -9.38 -0.11 -3.43
CA ALA A 128 -10.56 0.74 -3.50
C ALA A 128 -11.33 0.62 -2.18
N PHE A 129 -11.69 1.75 -1.60
CA PHE A 129 -12.53 1.83 -0.42
C PHE A 129 -13.84 2.50 -0.84
N PHE A 130 -14.96 1.79 -0.71
CA PHE A 130 -16.24 2.23 -1.24
C PHE A 130 -17.38 1.94 -0.27
N ALA A 131 -18.40 2.80 -0.28
CA ALA A 131 -19.62 2.63 0.49
C ALA A 131 -20.71 1.94 -0.34
N VAL A 132 -21.57 1.21 0.35
CA VAL A 132 -22.77 0.59 -0.24
C VAL A 132 -24.02 1.11 0.50
N ASP A 133 -24.90 1.81 -0.22
CA ASP A 133 -26.09 2.38 0.37
C ASP A 133 -26.96 1.35 1.07
N GLY A 134 -27.33 1.67 2.33
CA GLY A 134 -28.14 0.80 3.17
C GLY A 134 -27.41 -0.39 3.77
N MET A 135 -26.09 -0.47 3.65
CA MET A 135 -25.28 -1.46 4.37
C MET A 135 -24.99 -0.94 5.80
N THR A 136 -25.44 -1.68 6.80
CA THR A 136 -25.30 -1.36 8.23
C THR A 136 -24.52 -2.41 9.01
N ASP A 137 -24.08 -3.48 8.34
CA ASP A 137 -23.24 -4.54 8.89
C ASP A 137 -22.28 -5.01 7.81
N SER A 138 -21.11 -4.40 7.76
CA SER A 138 -20.08 -4.67 6.74
C SER A 138 -19.48 -6.08 6.88
N VAL A 139 -19.48 -6.66 8.10
CA VAL A 139 -18.99 -8.02 8.35
C VAL A 139 -19.95 -9.05 7.77
N ALA A 140 -21.26 -8.93 8.08
CA ALA A 140 -22.28 -9.82 7.53
C ALA A 140 -22.35 -9.71 6.00
N PHE A 141 -22.18 -8.49 5.46
CA PHE A 141 -22.13 -8.27 4.01
C PHE A 141 -20.92 -8.94 3.36
N ALA A 142 -19.72 -8.83 3.98
CA ALA A 142 -18.52 -9.52 3.49
C ALA A 142 -18.71 -11.04 3.48
N GLN A 143 -19.26 -11.62 4.56
CA GLN A 143 -19.57 -13.04 4.63
C GLN A 143 -20.55 -13.46 3.53
N LYS A 144 -21.62 -12.70 3.34
CA LYS A 144 -22.60 -12.97 2.29
C LYS A 144 -22.00 -12.97 0.88
N LEU A 145 -21.07 -12.06 0.59
CA LEU A 145 -20.37 -12.03 -0.70
C LEU A 145 -19.52 -13.29 -0.92
N ILE A 146 -18.88 -13.80 0.13
CA ILE A 146 -18.13 -15.07 0.04
C ILE A 146 -19.09 -16.21 -0.23
N ASP A 147 -20.18 -16.31 0.53
CA ASP A 147 -21.13 -17.44 0.46
C ASP A 147 -21.89 -17.46 -0.87
N ASP A 148 -22.34 -16.30 -1.36
CA ASP A 148 -23.20 -16.22 -2.56
C ASP A 148 -22.40 -16.27 -3.88
N VAL A 149 -21.22 -15.62 -3.91
CA VAL A 149 -20.49 -15.39 -5.17
C VAL A 149 -18.98 -15.64 -5.09
N GLY A 150 -18.45 -16.09 -3.96
CA GLY A 150 -17.03 -16.42 -3.77
C GLY A 150 -16.09 -15.20 -3.79
N VAL A 151 -16.61 -13.99 -3.50
CA VAL A 151 -15.81 -12.76 -3.52
C VAL A 151 -15.46 -12.32 -2.10
N GLY A 152 -14.15 -12.34 -1.78
CA GLY A 152 -13.63 -11.88 -0.50
C GLY A 152 -13.27 -10.40 -0.51
N LEU A 153 -13.92 -9.61 0.35
CA LEU A 153 -13.62 -8.19 0.59
C LEU A 153 -13.38 -7.97 2.08
N ALA A 154 -12.57 -6.96 2.41
CA ALA A 154 -12.39 -6.60 3.81
C ALA A 154 -13.51 -5.63 4.24
N PRO A 155 -14.25 -5.93 5.35
CA PRO A 155 -15.25 -5.02 5.88
C PRO A 155 -14.58 -3.76 6.43
N GLY A 156 -15.21 -2.61 6.25
CA GLY A 156 -14.66 -1.33 6.70
C GLY A 156 -14.53 -1.25 8.21
N LEU A 157 -15.42 -1.91 8.97
CA LEU A 157 -15.35 -2.04 10.42
C LEU A 157 -14.02 -2.62 10.92
N ALA A 158 -13.32 -3.44 10.12
CA ALA A 158 -12.00 -3.98 10.46
C ALA A 158 -10.89 -2.91 10.55
N PHE A 159 -11.12 -1.69 10.05
CA PHE A 159 -10.17 -0.59 10.07
C PHE A 159 -10.50 0.46 11.14
N SER A 160 -11.77 0.75 11.33
CA SER A 160 -12.27 1.64 12.40
C SER A 160 -13.78 1.51 12.53
N GLN A 161 -14.35 2.04 13.63
CA GLN A 161 -15.80 2.14 13.81
C GLN A 161 -16.45 3.02 12.72
N ASP A 162 -15.75 4.08 12.27
CA ASP A 162 -16.22 4.97 11.21
C ASP A 162 -16.19 4.30 9.82
N GLY A 163 -15.55 3.15 9.72
CA GLY A 163 -15.54 2.32 8.51
C GLY A 163 -16.79 1.47 8.30
N GLU A 164 -17.76 1.50 9.24
CA GLU A 164 -19.02 0.79 9.03
C GLU A 164 -19.77 1.38 7.83
N GLY A 165 -20.40 0.52 7.03
CA GLY A 165 -21.00 0.90 5.75
C GLY A 165 -20.02 0.94 4.56
N TRP A 166 -18.72 0.64 4.79
CA TRP A 166 -17.67 0.62 3.76
C TRP A 166 -17.08 -0.76 3.55
N MET A 167 -16.53 -0.98 2.36
CA MET A 167 -15.80 -2.20 1.99
C MET A 167 -14.47 -1.84 1.34
N ARG A 168 -13.41 -2.63 1.61
CA ARG A 168 -12.12 -2.50 0.92
C ARG A 168 -11.91 -3.67 -0.04
N LEU A 169 -11.68 -3.33 -1.30
CA LEU A 169 -11.33 -4.26 -2.37
C LEU A 169 -9.86 -4.10 -2.75
N CYS A 170 -9.12 -5.20 -2.84
CA CYS A 170 -7.77 -5.23 -3.39
C CYS A 170 -7.85 -5.53 -4.89
N PHE A 171 -7.26 -4.66 -5.74
CA PHE A 171 -7.21 -4.87 -7.18
C PHE A 171 -5.81 -5.22 -7.70
N ALA A 172 -4.90 -5.65 -6.80
CA ALA A 172 -3.58 -6.17 -7.14
C ALA A 172 -3.64 -7.60 -7.68
N ALA A 173 -4.46 -7.84 -8.69
CA ALA A 173 -4.62 -9.12 -9.36
C ALA A 173 -4.10 -9.04 -10.79
N ASP A 174 -3.97 -10.20 -11.46
CA ASP A 174 -3.77 -10.23 -12.89
C ASP A 174 -5.04 -9.75 -13.59
N THR A 175 -4.85 -9.00 -14.68
CA THR A 175 -5.97 -8.57 -15.50
C THR A 175 -6.44 -9.76 -16.31
N ALA A 176 -7.62 -10.30 -15.98
CA ALA A 176 -8.25 -11.38 -16.73
C ALA A 176 -8.96 -10.82 -17.97
#